data_5eb3a3d85db3b2f32fadaba321114df1
#
_entry.id   5eb3a3d85db3b2f32fadaba321114df1
#
_cell.length_a   1.000
_cell.length_b   1.000
_cell.length_c   1.000
_cell.angle_alpha   90.00
_cell.angle_beta   90.00
_cell.angle_gamma   90.00
#
_symmetry.space_group_name_H-M   'P 1'
#
loop_
_entity.id
_entity.type
_entity.pdbx_description
1 polymer ?
#
loop_
_entity_poly.entity_id
_entity_poly.type
_entity_poly.pdbx_seq_one_letter_code
_entity_poly.pdbx_strand_id
1 'polypeptide(L)'
;MDQKTILNILNFYGDIGIDIIINQFQNGDKTKLINQIKSATKKKTNSIKELEKLFKNFKGCNLKKTATNFVKFQGNENANLLFIDGTPNTEEDQIGKSFVSAKGDLFEKMLNAIDIKLDDIFIINAIPWRPPGNRYPTEEEIKICRPFIFNLINLLRPKVIVCLGEVPTNQILELNQSIIKTRGKWHYFKSDLINQFDSEYKPHILPTLSISYLL
;
A
#
# COMPACT_ATOMS: atom_id res chain seq x y z
N MET A 1 -19.82 -5.26 -9.41
CA MET A 1 -19.55 -4.02 -8.65
C MET A 1 -20.54 -2.97 -9.10
N ASP A 2 -21.23 -2.28 -8.19
CA ASP A 2 -22.23 -1.28 -8.58
C ASP A 2 -21.58 0.00 -9.14
N GLN A 3 -22.32 0.78 -9.93
CA GLN A 3 -21.83 2.01 -10.55
C GLN A 3 -21.34 3.06 -9.54
N LYS A 4 -21.95 3.09 -8.35
CA LYS A 4 -21.61 4.05 -7.30
C LYS A 4 -20.25 3.71 -6.66
N THR A 5 -19.94 2.44 -6.50
CA THR A 5 -18.64 1.95 -6.02
C THR A 5 -17.55 2.23 -7.04
N ILE A 6 -17.82 1.98 -8.34
CA ILE A 6 -16.88 2.32 -9.43
C ILE A 6 -16.58 3.83 -9.45
N LEU A 7 -17.61 4.66 -9.34
CA LEU A 7 -17.46 6.12 -9.34
C LEU A 7 -16.63 6.61 -8.15
N ASN A 8 -16.86 6.06 -6.96
CA ASN A 8 -16.08 6.41 -5.77
C ASN A 8 -14.60 6.02 -5.91
N ILE A 9 -14.32 4.86 -6.52
CA ILE A 9 -12.96 4.40 -6.79
C ILE A 9 -12.29 5.31 -7.83
N LEU A 10 -12.97 5.64 -8.91
CA LEU A 10 -12.44 6.51 -9.96
C LEU A 10 -12.21 7.94 -9.48
N ASN A 11 -13.13 8.53 -8.73
CA ASN A 11 -12.96 9.86 -8.13
C ASN A 11 -11.77 9.87 -7.18
N PHE A 12 -11.64 8.80 -6.39
CA PHE A 12 -10.52 8.67 -5.48
C PHE A 12 -9.16 8.59 -6.22
N TYR A 13 -9.05 7.78 -7.29
CA TYR A 13 -7.83 7.70 -8.09
C TYR A 13 -7.48 9.04 -8.74
N GLY A 14 -8.50 9.80 -9.14
CA GLY A 14 -8.31 11.16 -9.58
C GLY A 14 -7.78 12.10 -8.50
N ASP A 15 -8.33 12.03 -7.28
CA ASP A 15 -7.91 12.88 -6.15
C ASP A 15 -6.45 12.65 -5.73
N ILE A 16 -5.92 11.44 -5.96
CA ILE A 16 -4.51 11.12 -5.70
C ILE A 16 -3.60 11.28 -6.92
N GLY A 17 -4.12 11.78 -8.05
CA GLY A 17 -3.33 12.11 -9.25
C GLY A 17 -2.92 10.89 -10.08
N ILE A 18 -3.66 9.78 -10.04
CA ILE A 18 -3.38 8.57 -10.82
C ILE A 18 -4.36 8.49 -12.00
N ASP A 19 -3.99 9.09 -13.14
CA ASP A 19 -4.83 9.16 -14.34
C ASP A 19 -4.87 7.86 -15.17
N ILE A 20 -3.96 6.92 -14.99
CA ILE A 20 -3.81 5.72 -15.84
C ILE A 20 -4.93 4.70 -15.63
N ILE A 21 -5.45 4.53 -14.41
CA ILE A 21 -6.48 3.53 -14.14
C ILE A 21 -7.74 3.81 -14.94
N ILE A 22 -7.98 5.07 -15.29
CA ILE A 22 -9.12 5.50 -16.13
C ILE A 22 -9.07 4.87 -17.53
N ASN A 23 -7.88 4.63 -18.08
CA ASN A 23 -7.70 4.08 -19.42
C ASN A 23 -7.91 2.56 -19.53
N GLN A 24 -7.85 1.82 -18.43
CA GLN A 24 -8.07 0.36 -18.40
C GLN A 24 -9.55 -0.04 -18.45
N PHE A 25 -10.47 0.90 -18.25
CA PHE A 25 -11.91 0.66 -18.32
C PHE A 25 -12.48 1.04 -19.69
N GLN A 26 -12.06 0.40 -20.77
CA GLN A 26 -12.65 0.65 -22.09
C GLN A 26 -13.95 -0.15 -22.29
N ASN A 27 -15.09 0.55 -22.38
CA ASN A 27 -16.19 0.37 -23.34
C ASN A 27 -17.45 1.19 -22.98
N GLY A 28 -17.97 1.99 -23.88
CA GLY A 28 -19.29 2.62 -24.02
C GLY A 28 -19.73 3.55 -22.84
N ASP A 29 -20.22 4.69 -22.93
CA ASP A 29 -20.72 5.69 -21.93
C ASP A 29 -19.70 6.36 -20.97
N LYS A 30 -18.43 6.07 -21.12
CA LYS A 30 -17.37 6.47 -20.18
C LYS A 30 -16.83 7.88 -20.42
N THR A 31 -16.98 8.44 -21.60
CA THR A 31 -16.36 9.74 -21.95
C THR A 31 -16.93 10.90 -21.13
N LYS A 32 -18.22 10.85 -20.79
CA LYS A 32 -18.85 11.83 -19.88
C LYS A 32 -18.34 11.68 -18.43
N LEU A 33 -18.20 10.44 -17.98
CA LEU A 33 -17.71 10.10 -16.64
C LEU A 33 -16.23 10.48 -16.49
N ILE A 34 -15.40 10.16 -17.48
CA ILE A 34 -13.98 10.52 -17.55
C ILE A 34 -13.79 12.04 -17.55
N ASN A 35 -14.60 12.79 -18.27
CA ASN A 35 -14.51 14.25 -18.29
C ASN A 35 -14.96 14.90 -16.97
N GLN A 36 -15.95 14.33 -16.28
CA GLN A 36 -16.35 14.75 -14.94
C GLN A 36 -15.25 14.44 -13.90
N ILE A 37 -14.59 13.30 -14.03
CA ILE A 37 -13.45 12.91 -13.18
C ILE A 37 -12.26 13.83 -13.42
N LYS A 38 -11.88 14.11 -14.67
CA LYS A 38 -10.78 15.05 -15.02
C LYS A 38 -11.01 16.47 -14.49
N SER A 39 -12.25 16.91 -14.33
CA SER A 39 -12.56 18.23 -13.75
C SER A 39 -12.46 18.25 -12.23
N ALA A 40 -12.65 17.11 -11.56
CA ALA A 40 -12.52 16.96 -10.10
C ALA A 40 -11.08 16.70 -9.63
N THR A 41 -10.17 16.24 -10.54
CA THR A 41 -8.83 15.72 -10.23
C THR A 41 -7.72 16.77 -10.11
N LYS A 42 -8.01 18.02 -9.83
CA LYS A 42 -6.99 19.08 -9.73
C LYS A 42 -6.19 19.11 -8.41
N LYS A 43 -6.44 18.23 -7.46
CA LYS A 43 -5.71 18.23 -6.17
C LYS A 43 -4.74 17.06 -6.08
N LYS A 44 -3.51 17.28 -6.55
CA LYS A 44 -2.37 16.38 -6.32
C LYS A 44 -2.09 16.33 -4.80
N THR A 45 -2.09 15.14 -4.21
CA THR A 45 -1.67 14.96 -2.81
C THR A 45 -0.18 15.28 -2.69
N ASN A 46 0.16 16.24 -1.87
CA ASN A 46 1.54 16.72 -1.74
C ASN A 46 2.20 16.32 -0.42
N SER A 47 1.50 15.60 0.46
CA SER A 47 2.06 15.17 1.74
C SER A 47 1.55 13.79 2.17
N ILE A 48 2.38 13.08 2.94
CA ILE A 48 2.06 11.76 3.50
C ILE A 48 0.85 11.84 4.43
N LYS A 49 0.74 12.91 5.22
CA LYS A 49 -0.40 13.15 6.13
C LYS A 49 -1.74 13.32 5.37
N GLU A 50 -1.70 14.01 4.25
CA GLU A 50 -2.88 14.19 3.40
C GLU A 50 -3.28 12.86 2.76
N LEU A 51 -2.32 12.09 2.25
CA LEU A 51 -2.53 10.76 1.71
C LEU A 51 -3.12 9.80 2.77
N GLU A 52 -2.59 9.79 3.99
CA GLU A 52 -3.12 8.98 5.09
C GLU A 52 -4.58 9.36 5.39
N LYS A 53 -4.90 10.66 5.44
CA LYS A 53 -6.26 11.14 5.65
C LYS A 53 -7.22 10.70 4.54
N LEU A 54 -6.77 10.78 3.28
CA LEU A 54 -7.55 10.29 2.14
C LEU A 54 -7.78 8.79 2.22
N PHE A 55 -6.73 8.01 2.50
CA PHE A 55 -6.81 6.57 2.62
C PHE A 55 -7.76 6.19 3.77
N LYS A 56 -7.61 6.79 4.94
CA LYS A 56 -8.49 6.58 6.09
C LYS A 56 -9.97 6.87 5.76
N ASN A 57 -10.26 7.89 4.94
CA ASN A 57 -11.61 8.29 4.59
C ASN A 57 -12.17 7.54 3.37
N PHE A 58 -11.35 6.78 2.67
CA PHE A 58 -11.75 6.03 1.49
C PHE A 58 -12.87 5.04 1.81
N LYS A 59 -13.90 5.00 0.95
CA LYS A 59 -15.11 4.18 1.14
C LYS A 59 -15.21 3.01 0.16
N GLY A 60 -14.24 2.86 -0.75
CA GLY A 60 -14.25 1.84 -1.80
C GLY A 60 -13.82 0.44 -1.33
N CYS A 61 -13.20 0.31 -0.16
CA CYS A 61 -12.79 -0.99 0.39
C CYS A 61 -13.78 -1.46 1.47
N ASN A 62 -14.36 -2.64 1.27
CA ASN A 62 -15.32 -3.22 2.22
C ASN A 62 -14.68 -3.59 3.57
N LEU A 63 -13.38 -3.87 3.63
CA LEU A 63 -12.66 -4.16 4.88
C LEU A 63 -12.77 -3.02 5.90
N LYS A 64 -12.88 -1.78 5.44
CA LYS A 64 -13.12 -0.64 6.32
C LYS A 64 -14.38 -0.76 7.18
N LYS A 65 -15.41 -1.49 6.71
CA LYS A 65 -16.67 -1.66 7.44
C LYS A 65 -16.56 -2.67 8.58
N THR A 66 -15.58 -3.58 8.49
CA THR A 66 -15.41 -4.71 9.43
C THR A 66 -14.20 -4.54 10.34
N ALA A 67 -13.22 -3.75 9.95
CA ALA A 67 -12.06 -3.41 10.78
C ALA A 67 -12.44 -2.43 11.90
N THR A 68 -11.79 -2.56 13.06
CA THR A 68 -11.98 -1.66 14.21
C THR A 68 -11.30 -0.33 13.94
N ASN A 69 -10.07 -0.36 13.43
CA ASN A 69 -9.28 0.82 13.17
C ASN A 69 -8.65 0.79 11.76
N PHE A 70 -8.30 1.99 11.30
CA PHE A 70 -7.31 2.19 10.26
C PHE A 70 -5.92 2.15 10.90
N VAL A 71 -5.08 1.20 10.49
CA VAL A 71 -3.69 1.14 10.96
C VAL A 71 -2.87 2.23 10.28
N LYS A 72 -2.32 3.14 11.08
CA LYS A 72 -1.64 4.35 10.62
C LYS A 72 -0.27 4.05 10.02
N PHE A 73 0.20 4.94 9.18
CA PHE A 73 1.59 4.99 8.74
C PHE A 73 2.51 5.35 9.93
N GLN A 74 3.73 4.81 9.95
CA GLN A 74 4.65 4.98 11.07
C GLN A 74 6.08 5.17 10.58
N GLY A 75 6.86 5.96 11.32
CA GLY A 75 8.30 6.13 11.09
C GLY A 75 8.68 7.48 10.51
N ASN A 76 9.88 7.55 9.97
CA ASN A 76 10.49 8.77 9.47
C ASN A 76 10.10 9.02 8.00
N GLU A 77 9.43 10.14 7.72
CA GLU A 77 9.02 10.51 6.35
C GLU A 77 10.20 10.77 5.40
N ASN A 78 11.43 10.87 5.90
CA ASN A 78 12.66 10.99 5.11
C ASN A 78 13.47 9.68 5.04
N ALA A 79 12.90 8.56 5.49
CA ALA A 79 13.59 7.28 5.50
C ALA A 79 13.91 6.77 4.10
N ASN A 80 15.14 6.26 3.92
CA ASN A 80 15.54 5.57 2.70
C ASN A 80 15.03 4.12 2.63
N LEU A 81 14.50 3.60 3.74
CA LEU A 81 14.05 2.22 3.89
C LEU A 81 12.58 2.16 4.27
N LEU A 82 11.78 1.56 3.39
CA LEU A 82 10.35 1.36 3.58
C LEU A 82 10.06 -0.12 3.82
N PHE A 83 9.38 -0.44 4.91
CA PHE A 83 8.83 -1.75 5.17
C PHE A 83 7.33 -1.76 4.85
N ILE A 84 6.90 -2.70 4.02
CA ILE A 84 5.49 -2.92 3.70
C ILE A 84 5.09 -4.29 4.23
N ASP A 85 4.26 -4.29 5.27
CA ASP A 85 3.66 -5.51 5.81
C ASP A 85 2.34 -5.85 5.10
N GLY A 86 1.78 -7.02 5.34
CA GLY A 86 0.53 -7.46 4.71
C GLY A 86 -0.70 -6.72 5.22
N THR A 87 -1.54 -7.43 5.96
CA THR A 87 -2.74 -6.91 6.64
C THR A 87 -2.52 -6.89 8.14
N PRO A 88 -3.19 -5.99 8.88
CA PRO A 88 -3.15 -5.99 10.34
C PRO A 88 -3.72 -7.28 10.92
N ASN A 89 -3.14 -7.72 12.03
CA ASN A 89 -3.71 -8.75 12.89
C ASN A 89 -4.74 -8.14 13.88
N THR A 90 -5.27 -8.94 14.79
CA THR A 90 -6.28 -8.51 15.77
C THR A 90 -5.77 -7.40 16.70
N GLU A 91 -4.56 -7.52 17.20
CA GLU A 91 -3.97 -6.55 18.14
C GLU A 91 -3.63 -5.24 17.44
N GLU A 92 -3.06 -5.31 16.23
CA GLU A 92 -2.77 -4.15 15.39
C GLU A 92 -4.04 -3.39 15.00
N ASP A 93 -5.13 -4.10 14.69
CA ASP A 93 -6.44 -3.52 14.40
C ASP A 93 -7.05 -2.84 15.64
N GLN A 94 -6.91 -3.44 16.83
CA GLN A 94 -7.40 -2.85 18.08
C GLN A 94 -6.65 -1.58 18.47
N ILE A 95 -5.32 -1.56 18.28
CA ILE A 95 -4.46 -0.45 18.66
C ILE A 95 -4.38 0.62 17.57
N GLY A 96 -4.58 0.24 16.30
CA GLY A 96 -4.40 1.12 15.13
C GLY A 96 -2.93 1.38 14.77
N LYS A 97 -2.04 0.46 15.13
CA LYS A 97 -0.60 0.53 14.91
C LYS A 97 -0.07 -0.80 14.36
N SER A 98 0.88 -0.75 13.40
CA SER A 98 1.62 -1.94 12.96
C SER A 98 2.68 -2.34 13.97
N PHE A 99 3.07 -3.62 13.94
CA PHE A 99 4.16 -4.16 14.76
C PHE A 99 3.99 -3.89 16.25
N VAL A 100 2.89 -4.37 16.81
CA VAL A 100 2.63 -4.36 18.25
C VAL A 100 2.84 -5.75 18.84
N SER A 101 2.98 -5.82 20.16
CA SER A 101 3.13 -7.06 20.93
C SER A 101 4.27 -7.96 20.38
N ALA A 102 4.14 -9.28 20.44
CA ALA A 102 5.19 -10.22 20.02
C ALA A 102 5.71 -9.99 18.60
N LYS A 103 4.84 -9.56 17.67
CA LYS A 103 5.25 -9.22 16.28
C LYS A 103 6.17 -8.00 16.26
N GLY A 104 5.86 -6.99 17.06
CA GLY A 104 6.71 -5.79 17.21
C GLY A 104 8.04 -6.11 17.86
N ASP A 105 8.03 -6.89 18.95
CA ASP A 105 9.24 -7.29 19.66
C ASP A 105 10.21 -8.07 18.77
N LEU A 106 9.67 -8.99 17.94
CA LEU A 106 10.50 -9.74 16.99
C LEU A 106 11.07 -8.82 15.91
N PHE A 107 10.24 -7.95 15.33
CA PHE A 107 10.67 -7.01 14.31
C PHE A 107 11.78 -6.08 14.80
N GLU A 108 11.63 -5.53 16.00
CA GLU A 108 12.64 -4.67 16.61
C GLU A 108 13.97 -5.42 16.85
N LYS A 109 13.92 -6.66 17.34
CA LYS A 109 15.11 -7.51 17.50
C LYS A 109 15.79 -7.78 16.15
N MET A 110 15.01 -8.00 15.08
CA MET A 110 15.56 -8.21 13.74
C MET A 110 16.26 -6.95 13.21
N LEU A 111 15.68 -5.77 13.42
CA LEU A 111 16.28 -4.48 13.04
C LEU A 111 17.58 -4.24 13.82
N ASN A 112 17.56 -4.45 15.14
CA ASN A 112 18.73 -4.29 15.99
C ASN A 112 19.88 -5.23 15.62
N ALA A 113 19.57 -6.44 15.13
CA ALA A 113 20.59 -7.40 14.67
C ALA A 113 21.36 -6.94 13.42
N ILE A 114 20.85 -5.95 12.71
CA ILE A 114 21.47 -5.35 11.51
C ILE A 114 21.75 -3.85 11.70
N ASP A 115 21.81 -3.39 12.96
CA ASP A 115 22.10 -2.00 13.34
C ASP A 115 21.17 -0.93 12.69
N ILE A 116 19.90 -1.28 12.43
CA ILE A 116 18.88 -0.35 11.96
C ILE A 116 17.95 0.04 13.11
N LYS A 117 17.69 1.33 13.27
CA LYS A 117 16.77 1.87 14.28
C LYS A 117 15.39 2.11 13.69
N LEU A 118 14.36 2.11 14.52
CA LEU A 118 12.99 2.43 14.12
C LEU A 118 12.86 3.85 13.51
N ASP A 119 13.71 4.79 13.95
CA ASP A 119 13.74 6.15 13.41
C ASP A 119 14.38 6.26 12.03
N ASP A 120 15.05 5.21 11.55
CA ASP A 120 15.68 5.17 10.23
C ASP A 120 14.77 4.58 9.14
N ILE A 121 13.58 4.13 9.51
CA ILE A 121 12.66 3.42 8.63
C ILE A 121 11.28 4.07 8.56
N PHE A 122 10.54 3.70 7.53
CA PHE A 122 9.10 3.95 7.43
C PHE A 122 8.34 2.62 7.29
N ILE A 123 7.17 2.53 7.90
CA ILE A 123 6.38 1.30 7.99
C ILE A 123 4.95 1.55 7.58
N ILE A 124 4.41 0.67 6.74
CA ILE A 124 3.00 0.66 6.35
C ILE A 124 2.47 -0.78 6.23
N ASN A 125 1.15 -0.91 6.26
CA ASN A 125 0.48 -2.12 5.80
C ASN A 125 0.05 -1.94 4.33
N ALA A 126 0.21 -2.99 3.52
CA ALA A 126 -0.29 -3.07 2.15
C ALA A 126 -1.81 -2.82 2.07
N ILE A 127 -2.52 -3.29 3.10
CA ILE A 127 -3.94 -3.02 3.35
C ILE A 127 -4.06 -2.60 4.82
N PRO A 128 -4.51 -1.37 5.13
CA PRO A 128 -4.50 -0.84 6.50
C PRO A 128 -5.71 -1.25 7.34
N TRP A 129 -6.56 -2.13 6.82
CA TRP A 129 -7.74 -2.67 7.50
C TRP A 129 -7.64 -4.18 7.63
N ARG A 130 -7.96 -4.68 8.80
CA ARG A 130 -7.93 -6.11 9.09
C ARG A 130 -9.05 -6.85 8.36
N PRO A 131 -8.74 -7.92 7.62
CA PRO A 131 -9.77 -8.81 7.08
C PRO A 131 -10.48 -9.60 8.20
N PRO A 132 -11.79 -9.86 8.09
CA PRO A 132 -12.53 -10.67 9.06
C PRO A 132 -11.87 -12.04 9.26
N GLY A 133 -11.72 -12.45 10.52
CA GLY A 133 -11.08 -13.73 10.85
C GLY A 133 -9.61 -13.87 10.46
N ASN A 134 -8.92 -12.76 10.21
CA ASN A 134 -7.53 -12.74 9.71
C ASN A 134 -7.34 -13.53 8.40
N ARG A 135 -8.40 -13.65 7.57
CA ARG A 135 -8.28 -14.30 6.27
C ARG A 135 -7.29 -13.57 5.36
N TYR A 136 -6.81 -14.28 4.37
CA TYR A 136 -6.05 -13.64 3.30
C TYR A 136 -6.93 -12.62 2.54
N PRO A 137 -6.42 -11.44 2.17
CA PRO A 137 -7.19 -10.46 1.41
C PRO A 137 -7.47 -10.97 0.00
N THR A 138 -8.59 -10.58 -0.57
CA THR A 138 -8.91 -10.90 -1.96
C THR A 138 -8.04 -10.08 -2.91
N GLU A 139 -7.90 -10.57 -4.15
CA GLU A 139 -7.20 -9.79 -5.20
C GLU A 139 -7.82 -8.40 -5.43
N GLU A 140 -9.16 -8.30 -5.31
CA GLU A 140 -9.86 -7.02 -5.43
C GLU A 140 -9.46 -6.06 -4.31
N GLU A 141 -9.41 -6.55 -3.05
CA GLU A 141 -8.98 -5.75 -1.90
C GLU A 141 -7.53 -5.27 -2.05
N ILE A 142 -6.65 -6.12 -2.57
CA ILE A 142 -5.25 -5.77 -2.87
C ILE A 142 -5.19 -4.70 -3.97
N LYS A 143 -5.92 -4.90 -5.08
CA LYS A 143 -5.95 -3.96 -6.21
C LYS A 143 -6.50 -2.59 -5.82
N ILE A 144 -7.54 -2.56 -5.00
CA ILE A 144 -8.15 -1.31 -4.50
C ILE A 144 -7.18 -0.49 -3.64
N CYS A 145 -6.36 -1.15 -2.82
CA CYS A 145 -5.40 -0.47 -1.94
C CYS A 145 -4.09 -0.08 -2.63
N ARG A 146 -3.74 -0.73 -3.75
CA ARG A 146 -2.47 -0.53 -4.47
C ARG A 146 -2.14 0.93 -4.81
N PRO A 147 -3.04 1.75 -5.35
CA PRO A 147 -2.71 3.12 -5.73
C PRO A 147 -2.28 4.01 -4.57
N PHE A 148 -2.81 3.77 -3.37
CA PHE A 148 -2.37 4.49 -2.16
C PHE A 148 -0.92 4.18 -1.82
N ILE A 149 -0.55 2.90 -1.93
CA ILE A 149 0.82 2.45 -1.66
C ILE A 149 1.78 3.05 -2.68
N PHE A 150 1.41 3.07 -3.97
CA PHE A 150 2.24 3.65 -5.03
C PHE A 150 2.40 5.17 -4.87
N ASN A 151 1.33 5.88 -4.48
CA ASN A 151 1.42 7.30 -4.19
C ASN A 151 2.32 7.57 -2.98
N LEU A 152 2.22 6.74 -1.94
CA LEU A 152 3.11 6.84 -0.79
C LEU A 152 4.58 6.63 -1.18
N ILE A 153 4.87 5.61 -2.00
CA ILE A 153 6.23 5.36 -2.51
C ILE A 153 6.75 6.58 -3.30
N ASN A 154 5.90 7.21 -4.11
CA ASN A 154 6.25 8.43 -4.84
C ASN A 154 6.53 9.64 -3.92
N LEU A 155 5.78 9.77 -2.82
CA LEU A 155 5.99 10.86 -1.87
C LEU A 155 7.24 10.63 -1.01
N LEU A 156 7.43 9.41 -0.54
CA LEU A 156 8.53 9.01 0.35
C LEU A 156 9.88 8.88 -0.40
N ARG A 157 9.84 8.39 -1.62
CA ARG A 157 11.01 8.11 -2.46
C ARG A 157 12.09 7.24 -1.78
N PRO A 158 11.71 6.12 -1.16
CA PRO A 158 12.68 5.26 -0.50
C PRO A 158 13.65 4.64 -1.50
N LYS A 159 14.91 4.41 -1.10
CA LYS A 159 15.88 3.69 -1.93
C LYS A 159 15.63 2.18 -1.94
N VAL A 160 15.14 1.65 -0.82
CA VAL A 160 14.86 0.23 -0.64
C VAL A 160 13.47 0.03 -0.07
N ILE A 161 12.74 -0.93 -0.64
CA ILE A 161 11.42 -1.37 -0.17
C ILE A 161 11.54 -2.84 0.23
N VAL A 162 11.25 -3.16 1.48
CA VAL A 162 11.18 -4.53 1.99
C VAL A 162 9.72 -4.94 2.08
N CYS A 163 9.34 -5.95 1.29
CA CYS A 163 7.98 -6.52 1.30
C CYS A 163 7.94 -7.73 2.25
N LEU A 164 7.19 -7.60 3.35
CA LEU A 164 7.07 -8.62 4.39
C LEU A 164 5.89 -9.55 4.10
N GLY A 165 6.16 -10.61 3.35
CA GLY A 165 5.17 -11.61 2.97
C GLY A 165 4.62 -11.46 1.55
N GLU A 166 3.66 -12.33 1.24
CA GLU A 166 3.13 -12.48 -0.12
C GLU A 166 2.26 -11.31 -0.57
N VAL A 167 1.42 -10.77 0.34
CA VAL A 167 0.49 -9.67 0.03
C VAL A 167 1.21 -8.44 -0.52
N PRO A 168 2.17 -7.83 0.22
CA PRO A 168 2.89 -6.67 -0.30
C PRO A 168 3.77 -7.02 -1.51
N THR A 169 4.35 -8.22 -1.56
CA THR A 169 5.16 -8.66 -2.70
C THR A 169 4.34 -8.68 -3.98
N ASN A 170 3.16 -9.33 -3.96
CA ASN A 170 2.28 -9.41 -5.12
C ASN A 170 1.66 -8.05 -5.47
N GLN A 171 1.37 -7.22 -4.46
CA GLN A 171 0.85 -5.87 -4.68
C GLN A 171 1.85 -4.97 -5.41
N ILE A 172 3.14 -5.05 -5.06
CA ILE A 172 4.19 -4.18 -5.60
C ILE A 172 4.79 -4.71 -6.90
N LEU A 173 5.06 -6.02 -6.97
CA LEU A 173 5.76 -6.63 -8.11
C LEU A 173 4.80 -7.20 -9.16
N GLU A 174 3.50 -7.28 -8.87
CA GLU A 174 2.48 -7.91 -9.74
C GLU A 174 2.83 -9.34 -10.16
N LEU A 175 3.60 -10.03 -9.29
CA LEU A 175 4.01 -11.40 -9.50
C LEU A 175 2.95 -12.32 -8.89
N ASN A 176 2.30 -13.15 -9.72
CA ASN A 176 1.43 -14.24 -9.23
C ASN A 176 2.28 -15.43 -8.80
N GLN A 177 3.22 -15.21 -7.85
CA GLN A 177 4.15 -16.24 -7.40
C GLN A 177 4.18 -16.31 -5.88
N SER A 178 4.37 -17.53 -5.37
CA SER A 178 4.58 -17.75 -3.94
C SER A 178 5.81 -17.01 -3.42
N ILE A 179 5.70 -16.46 -2.21
CA ILE A 179 6.79 -15.76 -1.51
C ILE A 179 8.04 -16.66 -1.39
N ILE A 180 7.91 -17.97 -1.29
CA ILE A 180 9.03 -18.90 -1.19
C ILE A 180 9.93 -18.86 -2.43
N LYS A 181 9.36 -18.57 -3.62
CA LYS A 181 10.12 -18.47 -4.88
C LYS A 181 10.75 -17.12 -5.10
N THR A 182 10.18 -16.06 -4.48
CA THR A 182 10.58 -14.66 -4.71
C THR A 182 11.45 -14.11 -3.59
N ARG A 183 11.33 -14.63 -2.35
CA ARG A 183 12.08 -14.13 -1.19
C ARG A 183 13.60 -14.14 -1.40
N GLY A 184 14.26 -13.15 -0.84
CA GLY A 184 15.72 -13.02 -0.87
C GLY A 184 16.32 -12.63 -2.21
N LYS A 185 15.49 -12.37 -3.23
CA LYS A 185 15.93 -11.90 -4.54
C LYS A 185 15.64 -10.42 -4.67
N TRP A 186 16.60 -9.66 -5.18
CA TRP A 186 16.41 -8.25 -5.49
C TRP A 186 15.59 -8.07 -6.76
N HIS A 187 14.61 -7.19 -6.70
CA HIS A 187 13.78 -6.77 -7.82
C HIS A 187 13.86 -5.25 -7.98
N TYR A 188 13.53 -4.78 -9.17
CA TYR A 188 13.37 -3.36 -9.44
C TYR A 188 11.90 -3.06 -9.69
N PHE A 189 11.48 -1.91 -9.28
CA PHE A 189 10.11 -1.47 -9.52
C PHE A 189 9.89 -1.23 -11.02
N LYS A 190 8.82 -1.82 -11.57
CA LYS A 190 8.48 -1.75 -13.00
C LYS A 190 7.14 -1.07 -13.28
N SER A 191 6.50 -0.45 -12.29
CA SER A 191 5.16 0.08 -12.51
C SER A 191 5.18 1.39 -13.30
N ASP A 192 4.41 1.42 -14.37
CA ASP A 192 4.16 2.62 -15.16
C ASP A 192 3.51 3.74 -14.32
N LEU A 193 2.87 3.40 -13.20
CA LEU A 193 2.26 4.34 -12.27
C LEU A 193 3.29 5.21 -11.53
N ILE A 194 4.48 4.67 -11.24
CA ILE A 194 5.58 5.46 -10.67
C ILE A 194 6.37 6.18 -11.78
N ASN A 195 6.57 5.53 -12.90
CA ASN A 195 7.31 6.10 -14.03
C ASN A 195 6.67 7.37 -14.62
N GLN A 196 5.36 7.62 -14.35
CA GLN A 196 4.70 8.88 -14.71
C GLN A 196 5.25 10.10 -13.97
N PHE A 197 5.77 9.91 -12.75
CA PHE A 197 6.27 11.01 -11.94
C PHE A 197 7.79 11.22 -12.12
N ASP A 198 8.54 10.13 -12.35
CA ASP A 198 9.98 10.19 -12.57
C ASP A 198 10.46 8.84 -13.14
N SER A 199 10.85 8.83 -14.40
CA SER A 199 11.33 7.62 -15.10
C SER A 199 12.68 7.11 -14.57
N GLU A 200 13.45 7.93 -13.86
CA GLU A 200 14.76 7.56 -13.30
C GLU A 200 14.64 6.92 -11.92
N TYR A 201 13.52 7.15 -11.20
CA TYR A 201 13.32 6.59 -9.87
C TYR A 201 12.99 5.10 -9.94
N LYS A 202 13.93 4.28 -9.48
CA LYS A 202 13.83 2.80 -9.47
C LYS A 202 14.27 2.25 -8.11
N PRO A 203 13.39 2.23 -7.10
CA PRO A 203 13.74 1.65 -5.81
C PRO A 203 14.03 0.16 -5.95
N HIS A 204 14.97 -0.33 -5.13
CA HIS A 204 15.23 -1.76 -4.98
C HIS A 204 14.14 -2.38 -4.11
N ILE A 205 13.65 -3.55 -4.50
CA ILE A 205 12.60 -4.27 -3.76
C ILE A 205 13.15 -5.61 -3.30
N LEU A 206 13.01 -5.87 -2.01
CA LEU A 206 13.40 -7.13 -1.38
C LEU A 206 12.19 -7.82 -0.77
N PRO A 207 11.62 -8.85 -1.41
CA PRO A 207 10.63 -9.71 -0.80
C PRO A 207 11.26 -10.60 0.29
N THR A 208 10.57 -10.74 1.42
CA THR A 208 10.95 -11.67 2.48
C THR A 208 9.70 -12.29 3.13
N LEU A 209 9.88 -13.19 4.08
CA LEU A 209 8.76 -13.76 4.84
C LEU A 209 8.09 -12.69 5.70
N SER A 210 6.80 -12.87 5.99
CA SER A 210 6.12 -12.04 6.97
C SER A 210 6.64 -12.33 8.38
N ILE A 211 6.64 -11.33 9.25
CA ILE A 211 7.04 -11.52 10.64
C ILE A 211 6.09 -12.49 11.35
N SER A 212 4.80 -12.45 11.02
CA SER A 212 3.80 -13.40 11.55
C SER A 212 4.05 -14.86 11.15
N TYR A 213 4.78 -15.12 10.08
CA TYR A 213 5.16 -16.47 9.67
C TYR A 213 6.35 -17.01 10.50
N LEU A 214 7.12 -16.11 11.12
CA LEU A 214 8.31 -16.44 11.92
C LEU A 214 7.97 -16.61 13.41
N LEU A 215 6.77 -16.23 13.85
CA LEU A 215 6.22 -16.42 15.19
C LEU A 215 5.54 -17.78 15.33
#